data_84bb4fe5da44bb96e5db32e63f882b3a
#
_entry.id   84bb4fe5da44bb96e5db32e63f882b3a
#
_cell.length_a   1.000
_cell.length_b   1.000
_cell.length_c   1.000
_cell.angle_alpha   90.00
_cell.angle_beta   90.00
_cell.angle_gamma   90.00
#
_symmetry.space_group_name_H-M   'P 1'
#
loop_
_entity.id
_entity.type
_entity.pdbx_description
1 polymer ?
#
loop_
_entity_poly.entity_id
_entity_poly.type
_entity_poly.pdbx_seq_one_letter_code
_entity_poly.pdbx_strand_id
1 'polypeptide(L)'
;MDASKTVTRNDLYDTVHRKVGLSLRESADLTESVLNEISDCIVRGETVKLPGFGTFTVRKKGQRIGRNPKTGVEAIIKPRRVLAFKASPLMKAQLNAKPTRLVSDVQGNHAGADPESNSE
;
A
#
# COMPACT_ATOMS: atom_id res chain seq x y z
N MET A 1 -21.05 7.62 0.77
CA MET A 1 -20.38 7.15 0.83
C MET A 1 -19.31 7.63 1.29
N ASP A 2 -18.90 7.39 1.95
CA ASP A 2 -17.90 7.90 2.50
C ASP A 2 -16.67 7.29 2.14
N ALA A 3 -16.00 7.79 1.25
CA ALA A 3 -14.82 7.20 0.77
C ALA A 3 -13.62 7.60 1.58
N SER A 4 -13.83 8.37 2.60
CA SER A 4 -12.70 8.93 3.31
C SER A 4 -12.38 8.23 4.62
N LYS A 5 -12.86 7.04 4.81
CA LYS A 5 -12.55 6.31 6.03
C LYS A 5 -11.09 5.95 6.08
N THR A 6 -10.46 6.19 7.20
CA THR A 6 -9.09 5.77 7.43
C THR A 6 -9.07 4.51 8.27
N VAL A 7 -8.40 3.49 7.80
CA VAL A 7 -8.23 2.25 8.55
C VAL A 7 -7.03 2.39 9.45
N THR A 8 -7.22 2.20 10.74
CA THR A 8 -6.15 2.34 11.73
C THR A 8 -5.68 0.96 12.17
N ARG A 9 -4.62 0.94 12.97
CA ARG A 9 -4.15 -0.33 13.53
C ARG A 9 -5.22 -1.01 14.37
N ASN A 10 -6.00 -0.23 15.11
CA ASN A 10 -7.08 -0.81 15.91
C ASN A 10 -8.11 -1.50 15.02
N ASP A 11 -8.39 -0.94 13.87
CA ASP A 11 -9.30 -1.57 12.92
C ASP A 11 -8.75 -2.90 12.45
N LEU A 12 -7.45 -2.97 12.24
CA LEU A 12 -6.81 -4.23 11.83
C LEU A 12 -6.87 -5.26 12.94
N TYR A 13 -6.59 -4.85 14.19
CA TYR A 13 -6.66 -5.77 15.33
C TYR A 13 -8.06 -6.36 15.44
N ASP A 14 -9.04 -5.51 15.31
CA ASP A 14 -10.44 -5.92 15.42
C ASP A 14 -10.80 -6.91 14.32
N THR A 15 -10.35 -6.64 13.11
CA THR A 15 -10.61 -7.52 11.98
C THR A 15 -9.97 -8.88 12.18
N VAL A 16 -8.72 -8.91 12.64
CA VAL A 16 -8.03 -10.16 12.91
C VAL A 16 -8.77 -10.93 14.01
N HIS A 17 -9.17 -10.22 15.06
CA HIS A 17 -9.92 -10.83 16.14
C HIS A 17 -11.19 -11.52 15.60
N ARG A 18 -11.95 -10.82 14.79
CA ARG A 18 -13.20 -11.35 14.26
C ARG A 18 -12.99 -12.51 13.29
N LYS A 19 -11.97 -12.39 12.44
CA LYS A 19 -11.79 -13.39 11.38
C LYS A 19 -10.98 -14.60 11.81
N VAL A 20 -10.02 -14.41 12.69
CA VAL A 20 -9.14 -15.50 13.10
C VAL A 20 -9.62 -16.16 14.37
N GLY A 21 -10.32 -15.43 15.22
CA GLY A 21 -10.85 -16.01 16.45
C GLY A 21 -9.91 -15.93 17.64
N LEU A 22 -8.82 -15.17 17.53
CA LEU A 22 -7.94 -14.93 18.66
C LEU A 22 -8.53 -13.87 19.57
N SER A 23 -8.01 -13.79 20.79
CA SER A 23 -8.43 -12.71 21.68
C SER A 23 -8.01 -11.38 21.07
N LEU A 24 -8.55 -10.29 21.57
CA LEU A 24 -8.16 -8.96 21.10
C LEU A 24 -6.68 -8.71 21.32
N ARG A 25 -6.18 -9.11 22.48
CA ARG A 25 -4.77 -8.92 22.79
C ARG A 25 -3.87 -9.71 21.85
N GLU A 26 -4.21 -10.97 21.63
CA GLU A 26 -3.43 -11.80 20.71
C GLU A 26 -3.49 -11.25 19.29
N SER A 27 -4.65 -10.76 18.92
CA SER A 27 -4.82 -10.18 17.59
C SER A 27 -3.97 -8.93 17.41
N ALA A 28 -3.90 -8.09 18.44
CA ALA A 28 -3.06 -6.91 18.40
C ALA A 28 -1.58 -7.30 18.33
N ASP A 29 -1.16 -8.27 19.15
CA ASP A 29 0.22 -8.72 19.17
C ASP A 29 0.62 -9.30 17.81
N LEU A 30 -0.23 -10.10 17.23
CA LEU A 30 0.06 -10.72 15.94
C LEU A 30 0.16 -9.65 14.85
N THR A 31 -0.79 -8.74 14.81
CA THR A 31 -0.79 -7.67 13.81
C THR A 31 0.46 -6.82 13.95
N GLU A 32 0.83 -6.46 15.18
CA GLU A 32 2.02 -5.66 15.42
C GLU A 32 3.27 -6.39 14.97
N SER A 33 3.33 -7.69 15.22
CA SER A 33 4.49 -8.48 14.80
C SER A 33 4.67 -8.46 13.30
N VAL A 34 3.57 -8.62 12.56
CA VAL A 34 3.64 -8.60 11.10
C VAL A 34 4.07 -7.24 10.60
N LEU A 35 3.45 -6.17 11.11
CA LEU A 35 3.78 -4.83 10.67
C LEU A 35 5.22 -4.46 11.01
N ASN A 36 5.67 -4.86 12.19
CA ASN A 36 7.05 -4.58 12.61
C ASN A 36 8.05 -5.34 11.75
N GLU A 37 7.74 -6.56 11.39
CA GLU A 37 8.64 -7.32 10.52
C GLU A 37 8.78 -6.64 9.16
N ILE A 38 7.65 -6.19 8.58
CA ILE A 38 7.69 -5.48 7.32
C ILE A 38 8.50 -4.19 7.46
N SER A 39 8.29 -3.44 8.53
CA SER A 39 9.01 -2.21 8.79
C SER A 39 10.51 -2.45 8.92
N ASP A 40 10.89 -3.50 9.64
CA ASP A 40 12.30 -3.82 9.86
C ASP A 40 12.98 -4.16 8.54
N CYS A 41 12.31 -4.93 7.69
CA CYS A 41 12.86 -5.25 6.38
C CYS A 41 13.08 -3.98 5.55
N ILE A 42 12.10 -3.09 5.57
CA ILE A 42 12.20 -1.83 4.82
C ILE A 42 13.36 -0.99 5.34
N VAL A 43 13.49 -0.89 6.65
CA VAL A 43 14.56 -0.10 7.25
C VAL A 43 15.94 -0.65 6.84
N ARG A 44 16.04 -1.96 6.72
CA ARG A 44 17.30 -2.58 6.27
C ARG A 44 17.54 -2.41 4.77
N GLY A 45 16.56 -1.85 4.05
CA GLY A 45 16.70 -1.67 2.60
C GLY A 45 16.28 -2.87 1.78
N GLU A 46 15.65 -3.84 2.39
CA GLU A 46 15.20 -5.03 1.68
C GLU A 46 13.89 -4.77 0.96
N THR A 47 13.71 -5.41 -0.17
CA THR A 47 12.46 -5.36 -0.88
C THR A 47 11.48 -6.34 -0.22
N VAL A 48 10.26 -5.88 0.05
CA VAL A 48 9.22 -6.74 0.60
C VAL A 48 8.20 -6.96 -0.48
N LYS A 49 8.11 -8.19 -0.96
CA LYS A 49 7.19 -8.53 -2.03
C LYS A 49 6.09 -9.44 -1.49
N LEU A 50 4.86 -8.97 -1.56
CA LEU A 50 3.70 -9.71 -1.07
C LEU A 50 2.82 -10.05 -2.27
N PRO A 51 2.90 -11.26 -2.78
CA PRO A 51 2.13 -11.64 -3.98
C PRO A 51 0.65 -11.37 -3.78
N GLY A 52 0.02 -10.81 -4.78
CA GLY A 52 -1.39 -10.46 -4.72
C GLY A 52 -1.68 -9.15 -4.04
N PHE A 53 -0.69 -8.57 -3.37
CA PHE A 53 -0.87 -7.31 -2.69
C PHE A 53 -0.01 -6.22 -3.31
N GLY A 54 1.30 -6.38 -3.25
CA GLY A 54 2.18 -5.38 -3.83
C GLY A 54 3.61 -5.57 -3.37
N THR A 55 4.44 -4.61 -3.75
CA THR A 55 5.86 -4.65 -3.44
C THR A 55 6.31 -3.33 -2.85
N PHE A 56 7.03 -3.41 -1.73
CA PHE A 56 7.63 -2.24 -1.10
C PHE A 56 9.11 -2.24 -1.46
N THR A 57 9.58 -1.14 -2.03
CA THR A 57 10.95 -1.01 -2.48
C THR A 57 11.56 0.26 -1.89
N VAL A 58 12.79 0.15 -1.41
CA VAL A 58 13.50 1.32 -0.93
C VAL A 58 14.39 1.82 -2.07
N ARG A 59 14.25 3.08 -2.39
CA ARG A 59 15.05 3.70 -3.43
C ARG A 59 15.97 4.73 -2.81
N LYS A 60 17.20 4.75 -3.29
CA LYS A 60 18.15 5.76 -2.85
C LYS A 60 18.12 6.88 -3.86
N LYS A 61 17.88 8.08 -3.37
CA LYS A 61 17.95 9.26 -4.23
C LYS A 61 19.20 10.01 -3.88
N GLY A 62 20.07 10.19 -4.87
CA GLY A 62 21.32 10.88 -4.67
C GLY A 62 21.11 12.37 -4.52
N GLN A 63 22.19 13.04 -4.22
CA GLN A 63 22.19 14.49 -4.15
C GLN A 63 21.81 15.08 -5.51
N ARG A 64 21.01 16.09 -5.50
CA ARG A 64 20.59 16.74 -6.73
C ARG A 64 20.26 18.19 -6.45
N ILE A 65 20.13 18.98 -7.51
CA ILE A 65 19.78 20.37 -7.38
C ILE A 65 18.29 20.53 -7.64
N GLY A 66 17.58 21.08 -6.66
CA GLY A 66 16.19 21.42 -6.82
C GLY A 66 16.06 22.90 -7.06
N ARG A 67 14.92 23.32 -7.60
CA ARG A 67 14.67 24.72 -7.88
C ARG A 67 13.29 25.08 -7.34
N ASN A 68 13.23 26.18 -6.60
CA ASN A 68 11.96 26.69 -6.12
C ASN A 68 11.23 27.35 -7.28
N PRO A 69 10.08 26.85 -7.69
CA PRO A 69 9.39 27.41 -8.86
C PRO A 69 8.93 28.83 -8.67
N LYS A 70 8.78 29.31 -7.45
CA LYS A 70 8.34 30.66 -7.21
C LYS A 70 9.48 31.67 -7.26
N THR A 71 10.63 31.30 -6.74
CA THR A 71 11.75 32.23 -6.66
C THR A 71 12.84 31.95 -7.66
N GLY A 72 12.85 30.77 -8.26
CA GLY A 72 13.92 30.35 -9.15
C GLY A 72 15.21 30.04 -8.43
N VAL A 73 15.22 30.08 -7.12
CA VAL A 73 16.43 29.82 -6.36
C VAL A 73 16.72 28.33 -6.35
N GLU A 74 17.96 27.96 -6.63
CA GLU A 74 18.40 26.58 -6.59
C GLU A 74 18.87 26.22 -5.20
N ALA A 75 18.61 24.98 -4.80
CA ALA A 75 19.06 24.46 -3.52
C ALA A 75 19.49 23.03 -3.71
N ILE A 76 20.47 22.60 -2.92
CA ILE A 76 20.94 21.23 -2.97
C ILE A 76 20.01 20.36 -2.16
N ILE A 77 19.48 19.31 -2.79
CA ILE A 77 18.64 18.34 -2.11
C ILE A 77 19.52 17.19 -1.68
N LYS A 78 19.50 16.91 -0.36
CA LYS A 78 20.37 15.91 0.21
C LYS A 78 20.01 14.50 -0.26
N PRO A 79 20.97 13.59 -0.32
CA PRO A 79 20.66 12.20 -0.59
C PRO A 79 19.75 11.65 0.50
N ARG A 80 18.82 10.79 0.11
CA ARG A 80 17.91 10.20 1.07
C ARG A 80 17.36 8.89 0.51
N ARG A 81 16.80 8.11 1.40
CA ARG A 81 16.08 6.91 0.98
C ARG A 81 14.60 7.21 1.00
N VAL A 82 13.88 6.69 0.04
CA VAL A 82 12.42 6.83 -0.02
C VAL A 82 11.80 5.47 -0.19
N LEU A 83 10.62 5.32 0.37
CA LEU A 83 9.86 4.09 0.23
C LEU A 83 8.88 4.25 -0.91
N ALA A 84 8.84 3.25 -1.79
CA ALA A 84 7.87 3.21 -2.87
C ALA A 84 7.06 1.94 -2.73
N PHE A 85 5.76 2.05 -2.94
CA PHE A 85 4.86 0.91 -2.96
C PHE A 85 4.27 0.77 -4.35
N LYS A 86 4.36 -0.43 -4.90
CA LYS A 86 3.77 -0.73 -6.19
C LYS A 86 2.72 -1.82 -5.99
N ALA A 87 1.48 -1.50 -6.30
CA ALA A 87 0.40 -2.47 -6.16
C ALA A 87 0.57 -3.61 -7.15
N SER A 88 0.16 -4.81 -6.75
CA SER A 88 0.21 -5.96 -7.63
C SER A 88 -0.81 -5.81 -8.75
N PRO A 89 -0.63 -6.55 -9.85
CA PRO A 89 -1.67 -6.53 -10.90
C PRO A 89 -3.04 -6.93 -10.37
N LEU A 90 -3.09 -7.90 -9.47
CA LEU A 90 -4.36 -8.30 -8.88
C LEU A 90 -4.98 -7.16 -8.08
N MET A 91 -4.19 -6.47 -7.28
CA MET A 91 -4.68 -5.33 -6.49
C MET A 91 -5.17 -4.22 -7.41
N LYS A 92 -4.45 -3.95 -8.49
CA LYS A 92 -4.86 -2.92 -9.44
C LYS A 92 -6.18 -3.29 -10.11
N ALA A 93 -6.34 -4.56 -10.46
CA ALA A 93 -7.57 -5.02 -11.07
C ALA A 93 -8.75 -4.85 -10.11
N GLN A 94 -8.56 -5.20 -8.85
CA GLN A 94 -9.61 -5.04 -7.86
C GLN A 94 -9.94 -3.58 -7.61
N LEU A 95 -8.92 -2.75 -7.60
CA LEU A 95 -9.11 -1.32 -7.36
C LEU A 95 -9.91 -0.66 -8.47
N ASN A 96 -9.72 -1.11 -9.70
CA ASN A 96 -10.38 -0.53 -10.85
C ASN A 96 -11.68 -1.22 -11.23
N ALA A 97 -12.04 -2.29 -10.53
CA ALA A 97 -13.33 -2.92 -10.74
C ALA A 97 -14.41 -2.05 -10.10
N LYS A 98 -15.67 -2.39 -10.40
CA LYS A 98 -16.73 -1.64 -9.80
C LYS A 98 -16.68 -1.78 -8.34
N PRO A 99 -16.75 -0.72 -7.68
CA PRO A 99 -16.61 -0.81 -6.25
C PRO A 99 -17.79 -1.33 -5.59
N THR A 100 -18.54 -1.76 -5.96
CA THR A 100 -19.61 -2.12 -5.25
C THR A 100 -19.48 -3.22 -4.63
N ARG A 101 -19.60 -3.32 -3.95
CA ARG A 101 -19.64 -4.14 -3.33
C ARG A 101 -20.45 -4.92 -3.54
N LEU A 102 -20.98 -5.04 -4.00
CA LEU A 102 -21.84 -5.59 -4.23
C LEU A 102 -21.70 -6.51 -4.92
N VAL A 103 -21.46 -6.64 -5.06
CA VAL A 103 -21.39 -7.21 -5.62
C VAL A 103 -21.34 -7.98 -6.20
N SER A 104 -21.78 -8.33 -6.19
CA SER A 104 -21.87 -8.89 -6.71
C SER A 104 -21.76 -9.09 -7.69
N ASP A 105 -22.01 -8.72 -8.09
CA ASP A 105 -22.00 -8.64 -8.91
C ASP A 105 -21.26 -8.97 -9.59
N VAL A 106 -20.99 -8.99 -9.71
CA VAL A 106 -20.41 -8.96 -10.27
C VAL A 106 -19.86 -9.59 -11.00
N GLN A 107 -20.15 -9.94 -11.34
CA GLN A 107 -19.83 -10.29 -11.91
C GLN A 107 -19.12 -10.31 -12.73
N GLY A 108 -19.24 -10.10 -13.10
CA GLY A 108 -18.73 -9.89 -13.78
C GLY A 108 -18.03 -9.65 -14.54
N ASN A 109 -18.20 -9.42 -14.72
CA ASN A 109 -17.69 -9.02 -15.25
C ASN A 109 -16.79 -8.76 -15.76
N HIS A 110 -16.64 -8.65 -16.05
CA HIS A 110 -16.01 -8.17 -16.30
C HIS A 110 -15.01 -8.01 -16.77
N ALA A 111 -15.01 -8.20 -17.03
CA ALA A 111 -14.32 -7.97 -17.27
C ALA A 111 -13.43 -7.50 -17.70
N GLY A 112 -13.46 -7.22 -18.00
CA GLY A 112 -12.82 -6.67 -18.27
C GLY A 112 -12.04 -6.11 -18.52
N ALA A 113 -12.06 -5.92 -18.65
CA ALA A 113 -11.52 -5.25 -18.72
C ALA A 113 -10.56 -4.73 -18.87
N ASP A 114 -10.41 -4.51 -19.05
CA ASP A 114 -9.71 -3.86 -19.08
C ASP A 114 -8.61 -3.58 -19.15
N PRO A 115 -8.41 -3.57 -19.54
CA PRO A 115 -7.40 -3.40 -19.51
C PRO A 115 -6.48 -2.61 -19.55
N GLU A 116 -6.73 -2.11 -19.54
CA GLU A 116 -6.14 -1.35 -19.38
C GLU A 116 -5.31 -1.02 -18.88
N SER A 117 -5.42 -1.14 -18.88
CA SER A 117 -4.94 -0.82 -18.30
C SER A 117 -3.82 -0.62 -18.10
N ASN A 118 -3.70 -0.67 -18.33
CA ASN A 118 -2.92 -0.42 -18.03
C ASN A 118 -1.91 0.01 -17.81
N SER A 119 -1.79 0.29 -17.99
CA SER A 119 -1.08 0.79 -17.79
C SER A 119 -0.26 1.30 -17.28
N GLU A 120 -0.13 1.66 -17.02
CA GLU A 120 0.54 2.24 -16.49
C GLU A 120 1.08 2.44 -16.08
#